data_28e630253bfb1f8880923645e6cad7d0
#
_entry.id   28e630253bfb1f8880923645e6cad7d0
#
_cell.length_a   1.000
_cell.length_b   1.000
_cell.length_c   1.000
_cell.angle_alpha   90.00
_cell.angle_beta   90.00
_cell.angle_gamma   90.00
#
_symmetry.space_group_name_H-M   'P 1'
#
loop_
_entity.id
_entity.type
_entity.pdbx_description
1 polymer ?
#
loop_
_entity_poly.entity_id
_entity_poly.type
_entity_poly.pdbx_seq_one_letter_code
_entity_poly.pdbx_strand_id
1 'polypeptide(L)'
;MKKGIFALAMSAALMLAGTSALADYTFTVHHSGSTSHPYQKGSEYFNEKLTEYSNGTMNLDIYPSNQLAAGSKAVEGTALGTIDIFIENPMSVCNVVPSFEAMNMPYLFDTAEQAFAMVDSDECKVFADDCEKNGIKLLGYWYNGWRNVSNSKRPIEKVEDLKGLTIRIAESQVFADMMEALGMQPVPLANSEIFTALQMGTVDGQENPQNNYINNKYFEVNRYFSMTRHVFSVEPVGMNLDLWNMLTEDEQATLMKAFDDATVISVNWRRKPRRISSSRCWPMVRTSS
;
A
#
# COMPACT_ATOMS: atom_id res chain seq x y z
N MET A 1 77.50 6.10 39.98
CA MET A 1 76.96 7.14 39.14
C MET A 1 76.64 6.53 37.76
N LYS A 2 75.42 6.13 37.45
CA LYS A 2 74.88 5.95 36.07
C LYS A 2 73.38 6.06 36.15
N LYS A 3 72.84 7.13 35.56
CA LYS A 3 71.40 7.44 35.46
C LYS A 3 70.78 6.58 34.33
N GLY A 4 69.82 5.73 34.64
CA GLY A 4 69.00 5.02 33.69
C GLY A 4 67.70 5.83 33.41
N ILE A 5 67.52 6.22 32.17
CA ILE A 5 66.33 6.90 31.69
C ILE A 5 65.31 5.80 31.27
N PHE A 6 64.20 5.69 31.99
CA PHE A 6 63.07 4.90 31.61
C PHE A 6 62.23 5.72 30.62
N ALA A 7 62.18 5.27 29.35
CA ALA A 7 61.28 5.79 28.37
C ALA A 7 59.94 5.08 28.51
N LEU A 8 58.90 5.82 28.93
CA LEU A 8 57.50 5.35 29.02
C LEU A 8 56.88 5.48 27.62
N ALA A 9 56.73 4.35 26.94
CA ALA A 9 55.98 4.30 25.69
C ALA A 9 54.47 4.34 26.01
N MET A 10 53.86 5.48 25.82
CA MET A 10 52.40 5.69 25.93
C MET A 10 51.73 5.24 24.62
N SER A 11 51.23 4.00 24.59
CA SER A 11 50.41 3.49 23.50
C SER A 11 49.05 4.18 23.53
N ALA A 12 48.84 5.15 22.67
CA ALA A 12 47.53 5.74 22.40
C ALA A 12 46.67 4.70 21.65
N ALA A 13 45.85 3.95 22.39
CA ALA A 13 44.76 3.20 21.79
C ALA A 13 43.70 4.21 21.30
N LEU A 14 43.69 4.47 20.01
CA LEU A 14 42.53 5.13 19.37
C LEU A 14 41.33 4.20 19.53
N MET A 15 40.48 4.46 20.52
CA MET A 15 39.13 3.94 20.55
C MET A 15 38.39 4.63 19.40
N LEU A 16 38.15 3.92 18.29
CA LEU A 16 37.09 4.27 17.38
C LEU A 16 35.78 4.05 18.16
N ALA A 17 35.35 5.07 18.88
CA ALA A 17 33.97 5.15 19.29
C ALA A 17 33.17 5.32 17.98
N GLY A 18 32.57 4.23 17.49
CA GLY A 18 31.55 4.31 16.50
C GLY A 18 30.43 5.19 17.08
N THR A 19 30.43 6.47 16.72
CA THR A 19 29.27 7.31 16.90
C THR A 19 28.21 6.66 15.98
N SER A 20 27.22 5.99 16.58
CA SER A 20 25.97 5.76 15.88
C SER A 20 25.48 7.16 15.49
N ALA A 21 25.68 7.54 14.24
CA ALA A 21 25.07 8.74 13.70
C ALA A 21 23.56 8.58 13.92
N LEU A 22 22.95 9.49 14.67
CA LEU A 22 21.50 9.62 14.69
C LEU A 22 21.09 9.86 13.24
N ALA A 23 20.01 9.22 12.81
CA ALA A 23 19.47 9.46 11.48
C ALA A 23 19.15 10.95 11.33
N ASP A 24 19.59 11.55 10.24
CA ASP A 24 19.26 12.94 9.91
C ASP A 24 17.77 13.06 9.57
N TYR A 25 17.19 11.96 8.98
CA TYR A 25 15.77 11.85 8.67
C TYR A 25 15.19 10.52 9.16
N THR A 26 14.04 10.59 9.81
CA THR A 26 13.20 9.42 10.11
C THR A 26 11.80 9.73 9.57
N PHE A 27 11.45 9.11 8.42
CA PHE A 27 10.19 9.35 7.75
C PHE A 27 9.10 8.45 8.31
N THR A 28 7.95 9.00 8.64
CA THR A 28 6.75 8.24 8.98
C THR A 28 6.17 7.62 7.70
N VAL A 29 5.93 6.29 7.71
CA VAL A 29 5.27 5.57 6.60
C VAL A 29 3.96 5.03 7.08
N HIS A 30 2.87 5.51 6.51
CA HIS A 30 1.52 5.04 6.77
C HIS A 30 1.07 4.03 5.73
N HIS A 31 0.38 2.95 6.17
CA HIS A 31 -0.38 2.09 5.27
C HIS A 31 -1.61 1.44 5.94
N SER A 32 -2.62 1.12 5.11
CA SER A 32 -3.88 0.53 5.56
C SER A 32 -3.81 -0.97 5.87
N GLY A 33 -2.75 -1.67 5.42
CA GLY A 33 -2.58 -3.10 5.62
C GLY A 33 -2.19 -3.47 7.04
N SER A 34 -2.55 -4.68 7.49
CA SER A 34 -2.10 -5.23 8.77
C SER A 34 -0.59 -5.54 8.77
N THR A 35 -0.02 -5.84 9.94
CA THR A 35 1.40 -6.23 10.07
C THR A 35 1.78 -7.51 9.29
N SER A 36 0.81 -8.33 8.89
CA SER A 36 1.02 -9.49 8.01
C SER A 36 0.86 -9.17 6.51
N HIS A 37 0.41 -7.97 6.17
CA HIS A 37 0.15 -7.55 4.80
C HIS A 37 1.47 -7.37 4.01
N PRO A 38 1.49 -7.59 2.68
CA PRO A 38 2.65 -7.32 1.84
C PRO A 38 3.20 -5.88 1.95
N TYR A 39 2.35 -4.87 2.22
CA TYR A 39 2.81 -3.49 2.42
C TYR A 39 3.75 -3.35 3.61
N GLN A 40 3.47 -4.02 4.74
CA GLN A 40 4.36 -4.03 5.89
C GLN A 40 5.76 -4.56 5.50
N LYS A 41 5.80 -5.70 4.80
CA LYS A 41 7.07 -6.29 4.38
C LYS A 41 7.80 -5.47 3.33
N GLY A 42 7.05 -4.86 2.41
CA GLY A 42 7.61 -3.91 1.44
C GLY A 42 8.23 -2.70 2.14
N SER A 43 7.52 -2.14 3.12
CA SER A 43 8.01 -1.01 3.91
C SER A 43 9.22 -1.37 4.78
N GLU A 44 9.23 -2.56 5.39
CA GLU A 44 10.39 -3.07 6.14
C GLU A 44 11.63 -3.23 5.24
N TYR A 45 11.44 -3.76 4.02
CA TYR A 45 12.52 -3.89 3.07
C TYR A 45 12.96 -2.53 2.49
N PHE A 46 12.02 -1.61 2.27
CA PHE A 46 12.32 -0.24 1.90
C PHE A 46 13.19 0.41 2.98
N ASN A 47 12.83 0.26 4.26
CA ASN A 47 13.63 0.75 5.38
C ASN A 47 15.02 0.13 5.43
N GLU A 48 15.12 -1.20 5.25
CA GLU A 48 16.42 -1.91 5.19
C GLU A 48 17.33 -1.30 4.12
N LYS A 49 16.80 -1.12 2.90
CA LYS A 49 17.57 -0.57 1.78
C LYS A 49 17.88 0.92 1.94
N LEU A 50 16.94 1.70 2.45
CA LEU A 50 17.14 3.12 2.72
C LEU A 50 18.25 3.34 3.76
N THR A 51 18.20 2.58 4.85
CA THR A 51 19.24 2.62 5.89
C THR A 51 20.61 2.18 5.33
N GLU A 52 20.66 1.11 4.53
CA GLU A 52 21.86 0.62 3.88
C GLU A 52 22.48 1.68 2.95
N TYR A 53 21.67 2.24 2.03
CA TYR A 53 22.16 3.14 0.98
C TYR A 53 22.49 4.54 1.51
N SER A 54 21.80 4.98 2.57
CA SER A 54 22.08 6.26 3.23
C SER A 54 23.19 6.18 4.31
N ASN A 55 23.80 5.00 4.53
CA ASN A 55 24.73 4.76 5.64
C ASN A 55 24.12 5.11 7.01
N GLY A 56 22.81 4.90 7.18
CA GLY A 56 22.08 5.12 8.41
C GLY A 56 21.57 6.53 8.64
N THR A 57 21.75 7.46 7.70
CA THR A 57 21.25 8.85 7.85
C THR A 57 19.77 8.99 7.54
N MET A 58 19.15 8.02 6.84
CA MET A 58 17.72 8.00 6.54
C MET A 58 17.10 6.67 6.99
N ASN A 59 15.95 6.75 7.68
CA ASN A 59 15.18 5.59 8.17
C ASN A 59 13.68 5.81 8.00
N LEU A 60 12.90 4.73 8.10
CA LEU A 60 11.44 4.75 8.09
C LEU A 60 10.89 4.29 9.44
N ASP A 61 9.88 5.00 9.94
CA ASP A 61 9.04 4.59 11.06
C ASP A 61 7.66 4.18 10.51
N ILE A 62 7.32 2.87 10.61
CA ILE A 62 6.23 2.27 9.86
C ILE A 62 4.98 2.13 10.73
N TYR A 63 3.86 2.70 10.28
CA TYR A 63 2.56 2.72 10.94
C TYR A 63 1.52 1.94 10.14
N PRO A 64 1.33 0.63 10.42
CA PRO A 64 0.35 -0.23 9.76
C PRO A 64 -1.08 0.01 10.25
N SER A 65 -2.05 -0.64 9.59
CA SER A 65 -3.44 -0.76 10.05
C SER A 65 -4.14 0.57 10.29
N ASN A 66 -3.86 1.59 9.50
CA ASN A 66 -4.42 2.94 9.63
C ASN A 66 -4.14 3.62 10.99
N GLN A 67 -3.00 3.36 11.62
CA GLN A 67 -2.67 3.91 12.96
C GLN A 67 -2.59 5.43 12.97
N LEU A 68 -2.17 6.07 11.88
CA LEU A 68 -2.07 7.54 11.83
C LEU A 68 -3.37 8.18 11.34
N ALA A 69 -3.97 7.63 10.29
CA ALA A 69 -5.22 8.10 9.70
C ALA A 69 -5.85 7.00 8.83
N ALA A 70 -7.04 7.18 8.32
CA ALA A 70 -7.70 6.21 7.46
C ALA A 70 -8.05 6.80 6.09
N GLY A 71 -7.71 6.05 5.02
CA GLY A 71 -8.10 6.37 3.65
C GLY A 71 -7.66 7.76 3.20
N SER A 72 -8.59 8.57 2.69
CA SER A 72 -8.30 9.92 2.18
C SER A 72 -7.66 10.85 3.22
N LYS A 73 -7.93 10.63 4.52
CA LYS A 73 -7.32 11.42 5.58
C LYS A 73 -5.81 11.19 5.73
N ALA A 74 -5.32 10.00 5.39
CA ALA A 74 -3.88 9.75 5.35
C ALA A 74 -3.23 10.50 4.16
N VAL A 75 -3.89 10.52 3.02
CA VAL A 75 -3.44 11.27 1.83
C VAL A 75 -3.45 12.78 2.09
N GLU A 76 -4.53 13.31 2.69
CA GLU A 76 -4.61 14.71 3.13
C GLU A 76 -3.50 15.04 4.14
N GLY A 77 -3.28 14.15 5.12
CA GLY A 77 -2.22 14.29 6.10
C GLY A 77 -0.83 14.36 5.48
N THR A 78 -0.59 13.58 4.42
CA THR A 78 0.66 13.65 3.67
C THR A 78 0.77 14.95 2.88
N ALA A 79 -0.28 15.40 2.22
CA ALA A 79 -0.28 16.68 1.52
C ALA A 79 0.02 17.86 2.47
N LEU A 80 -0.42 17.77 3.73
CA LEU A 80 -0.24 18.80 4.77
C LEU A 80 1.03 18.60 5.62
N GLY A 81 1.80 17.53 5.43
CA GLY A 81 3.05 17.26 6.15
C GLY A 81 2.88 16.70 7.56
N THR A 82 1.70 16.16 7.93
CA THR A 82 1.50 15.45 9.20
C THR A 82 1.83 13.96 9.11
N ILE A 83 1.94 13.43 7.91
CA ILE A 83 2.42 12.10 7.54
C ILE A 83 3.45 12.30 6.43
N ASP A 84 4.60 11.65 6.50
CA ASP A 84 5.64 11.88 5.49
C ASP A 84 5.40 11.05 4.22
N ILE A 85 5.01 9.77 4.37
CA ILE A 85 4.78 8.85 3.25
C ILE A 85 3.49 8.06 3.48
N PHE A 86 2.66 7.97 2.45
CA PHE A 86 1.49 7.08 2.45
C PHE A 86 1.64 5.94 1.42
N ILE A 87 0.99 4.81 1.72
CA ILE A 87 0.70 3.72 0.79
C ILE A 87 -0.81 3.51 0.83
N GLU A 88 -1.54 4.04 -0.15
CA GLU A 88 -2.99 4.05 -0.16
C GLU A 88 -3.55 3.71 -1.55
N ASN A 89 -4.77 3.18 -1.57
CA ASN A 89 -5.44 2.82 -2.82
C ASN A 89 -5.90 4.04 -3.61
N PRO A 90 -6.07 3.93 -4.95
CA PRO A 90 -6.51 5.05 -5.79
C PRO A 90 -7.85 5.66 -5.36
N MET A 91 -8.75 4.86 -4.74
CA MET A 91 -10.03 5.34 -4.21
C MET A 91 -9.87 6.32 -3.05
N SER A 92 -8.82 6.15 -2.24
CA SER A 92 -8.47 7.11 -1.18
C SER A 92 -7.77 8.34 -1.76
N VAL A 93 -6.89 8.12 -2.74
CA VAL A 93 -6.08 9.19 -3.36
C VAL A 93 -6.95 10.14 -4.19
N CYS A 94 -7.96 9.65 -4.91
CA CYS A 94 -8.81 10.48 -5.78
C CYS A 94 -9.59 11.57 -5.04
N ASN A 95 -9.79 11.42 -3.74
CA ASN A 95 -10.43 12.45 -2.91
C ASN A 95 -9.54 13.69 -2.68
N VAL A 96 -8.22 13.55 -2.89
CA VAL A 96 -7.24 14.64 -2.81
C VAL A 96 -6.72 15.02 -4.20
N VAL A 97 -6.48 14.00 -5.03
CA VAL A 97 -5.97 14.13 -6.41
C VAL A 97 -6.99 13.50 -7.37
N PRO A 98 -7.97 14.26 -7.87
CA PRO A 98 -9.13 13.73 -8.60
C PRO A 98 -8.80 12.90 -9.85
N SER A 99 -7.67 13.15 -10.51
CA SER A 99 -7.26 12.37 -11.70
C SER A 99 -7.13 10.86 -11.40
N PHE A 100 -6.85 10.47 -10.15
CA PHE A 100 -6.77 9.06 -9.75
C PHE A 100 -8.11 8.31 -9.84
N GLU A 101 -9.24 9.01 -10.00
CA GLU A 101 -10.53 8.35 -10.26
C GLU A 101 -10.48 7.52 -11.55
N ALA A 102 -9.68 7.89 -12.53
CA ALA A 102 -9.47 7.12 -13.74
C ALA A 102 -8.90 5.70 -13.48
N MET A 103 -8.11 5.53 -12.41
CA MET A 103 -7.57 4.21 -12.04
C MET A 103 -8.61 3.29 -11.38
N ASN A 104 -9.75 3.83 -11.01
CA ASN A 104 -10.87 3.10 -10.39
C ASN A 104 -11.84 2.52 -11.42
N MET A 105 -11.63 2.78 -12.72
CA MET A 105 -12.50 2.30 -13.79
C MET A 105 -12.54 0.77 -13.85
N PRO A 106 -13.72 0.16 -13.93
CA PRO A 106 -13.86 -1.28 -14.00
C PRO A 106 -13.33 -1.84 -15.31
N TYR A 107 -12.74 -3.03 -15.24
CA TYR A 107 -12.26 -3.81 -16.40
C TYR A 107 -11.28 -3.07 -17.31
N LEU A 108 -10.55 -2.09 -16.78
CA LEU A 108 -9.57 -1.30 -17.53
C LEU A 108 -8.39 -2.14 -18.03
N PHE A 109 -8.04 -3.20 -17.30
CA PHE A 109 -6.90 -4.07 -17.61
C PHE A 109 -7.31 -5.54 -17.65
N ASP A 110 -6.72 -6.29 -18.57
CA ASP A 110 -6.82 -7.75 -18.62
C ASP A 110 -5.72 -8.43 -17.79
N THR A 111 -4.54 -7.80 -17.72
CA THR A 111 -3.38 -8.33 -17.01
C THR A 111 -2.74 -7.27 -16.10
N ALA A 112 -1.99 -7.71 -15.11
CA ALA A 112 -1.25 -6.81 -14.25
C ALA A 112 -0.08 -6.13 -14.97
N GLU A 113 0.48 -6.81 -15.96
CA GLU A 113 1.55 -6.28 -16.80
C GLU A 113 1.05 -5.04 -17.58
N GLN A 114 -0.18 -5.07 -18.10
CA GLN A 114 -0.81 -3.91 -18.74
C GLN A 114 -0.98 -2.75 -17.76
N ALA A 115 -1.44 -3.03 -16.53
CA ALA A 115 -1.63 -2.00 -15.53
C ALA A 115 -0.31 -1.32 -15.15
N PHE A 116 0.77 -2.09 -14.92
CA PHE A 116 2.08 -1.51 -14.62
C PHE A 116 2.68 -0.80 -15.84
N ALA A 117 2.56 -1.36 -17.04
CA ALA A 117 3.01 -0.67 -18.25
C ALA A 117 2.30 0.67 -18.47
N MET A 118 1.02 0.77 -18.10
CA MET A 118 0.28 2.03 -18.16
C MET A 118 0.84 3.04 -17.15
N VAL A 119 0.94 2.69 -15.87
CA VAL A 119 1.39 3.65 -14.84
C VAL A 119 2.85 4.06 -15.00
N ASP A 120 3.66 3.26 -15.70
CA ASP A 120 5.05 3.56 -16.04
C ASP A 120 5.19 4.35 -17.37
N SER A 121 4.08 4.61 -18.07
CA SER A 121 4.09 5.31 -19.35
C SER A 121 4.17 6.83 -19.22
N ASP A 122 4.60 7.50 -20.30
CA ASP A 122 4.65 8.96 -20.34
C ASP A 122 3.27 9.62 -20.22
N GLU A 123 2.22 8.97 -20.70
CA GLU A 123 0.84 9.43 -20.60
C GLU A 123 0.37 9.52 -19.15
N CYS A 124 0.90 8.67 -18.28
CA CYS A 124 0.54 8.64 -16.86
C CYS A 124 1.35 9.60 -15.99
N LYS A 125 2.29 10.37 -16.56
CA LYS A 125 2.96 11.47 -15.84
C LYS A 125 1.95 12.51 -15.31
N VAL A 126 0.80 12.64 -15.92
CA VAL A 126 -0.29 13.50 -15.43
C VAL A 126 -0.64 13.23 -13.96
N PHE A 127 -0.57 11.97 -13.50
CA PHE A 127 -0.83 11.63 -12.10
C PHE A 127 0.23 12.20 -11.15
N ALA A 128 1.51 12.15 -11.57
CA ALA A 128 2.60 12.74 -10.81
C ALA A 128 2.49 14.28 -10.77
N ASP A 129 2.20 14.90 -11.91
CA ASP A 129 2.02 16.34 -12.02
C ASP A 129 0.84 16.84 -11.15
N ASP A 130 -0.26 16.06 -11.13
CA ASP A 130 -1.42 16.40 -10.31
C ASP A 130 -1.17 16.14 -8.82
N CYS A 131 -0.38 15.12 -8.46
CA CYS A 131 0.10 14.91 -7.09
C CYS A 131 0.90 16.14 -6.61
N GLU A 132 1.84 16.63 -7.41
CA GLU A 132 2.68 17.77 -7.03
C GLU A 132 1.85 19.05 -6.84
N LYS A 133 0.81 19.29 -7.67
CA LYS A 133 -0.14 20.41 -7.48
C LYS A 133 -0.90 20.33 -6.16
N ASN A 134 -1.02 19.13 -5.59
CA ASN A 134 -1.70 18.86 -4.34
C ASN A 134 -0.74 18.59 -3.17
N GLY A 135 0.54 19.01 -3.25
CA GLY A 135 1.51 18.89 -2.17
C GLY A 135 2.07 17.49 -1.94
N ILE A 136 1.99 16.62 -2.95
CA ILE A 136 2.44 15.22 -2.87
C ILE A 136 3.47 14.93 -3.95
N LYS A 137 4.60 14.34 -3.58
CA LYS A 137 5.52 13.70 -4.49
C LYS A 137 5.12 12.25 -4.70
N LEU A 138 4.69 11.89 -5.89
CA LEU A 138 4.42 10.49 -6.23
C LEU A 138 5.76 9.75 -6.41
N LEU A 139 6.02 8.76 -5.55
CA LEU A 139 7.23 7.92 -5.63
C LEU A 139 7.06 6.78 -6.64
N GLY A 140 5.85 6.26 -6.77
CA GLY A 140 5.52 5.18 -7.69
C GLY A 140 4.32 4.36 -7.23
N TYR A 141 4.27 3.09 -7.68
CA TYR A 141 3.12 2.23 -7.46
C TYR A 141 3.53 0.85 -6.97
N TRP A 142 2.86 0.37 -5.92
CA TRP A 142 2.99 -1.00 -5.44
C TRP A 142 1.83 -1.88 -5.90
N TYR A 143 2.01 -3.19 -5.81
CA TYR A 143 1.01 -4.16 -6.21
C TYR A 143 -0.03 -4.40 -5.11
N ASN A 144 -1.31 -4.25 -5.41
CA ASN A 144 -2.41 -4.74 -4.57
C ASN A 144 -3.10 -5.94 -5.21
N GLY A 145 -3.50 -5.84 -6.46
CA GLY A 145 -4.01 -6.96 -7.26
C GLY A 145 -5.47 -6.84 -7.66
N TRP A 146 -6.02 -7.96 -8.17
CA TRP A 146 -7.40 -8.02 -8.64
C TRP A 146 -8.40 -7.94 -7.50
N ARG A 147 -9.30 -6.98 -7.58
CA ARG A 147 -10.41 -6.81 -6.66
C ARG A 147 -11.55 -7.74 -7.02
N ASN A 148 -12.18 -8.31 -6.00
CA ASN A 148 -13.17 -9.37 -6.10
C ASN A 148 -14.25 -9.15 -5.04
N VAL A 149 -15.48 -9.57 -5.33
CA VAL A 149 -16.60 -9.46 -4.41
C VAL A 149 -16.60 -10.65 -3.44
N SER A 150 -16.80 -10.38 -2.15
CA SER A 150 -17.16 -11.41 -1.18
C SER A 150 -18.43 -11.02 -0.43
N ASN A 151 -19.25 -12.01 -0.04
CA ASN A 151 -20.49 -11.77 0.69
C ASN A 151 -20.85 -12.94 1.62
N SER A 152 -21.80 -12.71 2.55
CA SER A 152 -22.29 -13.72 3.49
C SER A 152 -23.54 -14.46 3.01
N LYS A 153 -24.19 -14.01 1.92
CA LYS A 153 -25.53 -14.45 1.51
C LYS A 153 -25.49 -15.63 0.54
N ARG A 154 -24.73 -15.53 -0.56
CA ARG A 154 -24.76 -16.51 -1.65
C ARG A 154 -23.51 -16.49 -2.52
N PRO A 155 -23.19 -17.58 -3.25
CA PRO A 155 -22.22 -17.55 -4.33
C PRO A 155 -22.64 -16.56 -5.41
N ILE A 156 -21.66 -15.96 -6.11
CA ILE A 156 -21.91 -15.13 -7.31
C ILE A 156 -21.38 -15.92 -8.50
N GLU A 157 -22.28 -16.44 -9.32
CA GLU A 157 -21.97 -17.20 -10.54
C GLU A 157 -22.31 -16.41 -11.80
N LYS A 158 -23.21 -15.44 -11.70
CA LYS A 158 -23.66 -14.54 -12.76
C LYS A 158 -24.02 -13.17 -12.19
N VAL A 159 -24.15 -12.17 -13.08
CA VAL A 159 -24.39 -10.77 -12.70
C VAL A 159 -25.68 -10.62 -11.87
N GLU A 160 -26.73 -11.39 -12.18
CA GLU A 160 -28.01 -11.35 -11.45
C GLU A 160 -27.86 -11.72 -9.97
N ASP A 161 -26.84 -12.51 -9.60
CA ASP A 161 -26.60 -12.90 -8.22
C ASP A 161 -26.07 -11.74 -7.36
N LEU A 162 -25.58 -10.66 -7.98
CA LEU A 162 -25.16 -9.43 -7.29
C LEU A 162 -26.36 -8.59 -6.82
N LYS A 163 -27.52 -8.71 -7.45
CA LYS A 163 -28.67 -7.84 -7.19
C LYS A 163 -29.12 -7.85 -5.74
N GLY A 164 -29.28 -6.63 -5.19
CA GLY A 164 -29.79 -6.39 -3.84
C GLY A 164 -28.80 -6.68 -2.72
N LEU A 165 -27.53 -7.02 -3.03
CA LEU A 165 -26.49 -7.10 -2.00
C LEU A 165 -26.08 -5.70 -1.57
N THR A 166 -26.00 -5.48 -0.25
CA THR A 166 -25.40 -4.29 0.34
C THR A 166 -23.90 -4.52 0.45
N ILE A 167 -23.11 -3.77 -0.33
CA ILE A 167 -21.67 -3.99 -0.45
C ILE A 167 -20.90 -2.80 0.09
N ARG A 168 -20.00 -3.05 1.03
CA ARG A 168 -19.04 -2.04 1.46
C ARG A 168 -18.07 -1.73 0.32
N ILE A 169 -17.87 -0.46 0.07
CA ILE A 169 -16.83 0.06 -0.84
C ILE A 169 -15.91 1.03 -0.09
N ALA A 170 -14.74 1.34 -0.67
CA ALA A 170 -14.00 2.53 -0.30
C ALA A 170 -14.70 3.78 -0.89
N GLU A 171 -14.32 4.95 -0.42
CA GLU A 171 -14.94 6.22 -0.80
C GLU A 171 -14.49 6.63 -2.21
N SER A 172 -15.27 6.24 -3.22
CA SER A 172 -15.06 6.55 -4.65
C SER A 172 -16.39 6.54 -5.38
N GLN A 173 -16.65 7.59 -6.17
CA GLN A 173 -17.88 7.71 -6.93
C GLN A 173 -17.96 6.65 -8.03
N VAL A 174 -16.87 6.37 -8.75
CA VAL A 174 -16.82 5.33 -9.78
C VAL A 174 -17.15 3.95 -9.21
N PHE A 175 -16.67 3.64 -7.98
CA PHE A 175 -17.04 2.39 -7.33
C PHE A 175 -18.52 2.36 -6.93
N ALA A 176 -19.08 3.45 -6.45
CA ALA A 176 -20.50 3.54 -6.14
C ALA A 176 -21.35 3.30 -7.41
N ASP A 177 -21.06 4.02 -8.48
CA ASP A 177 -21.76 3.92 -9.76
C ASP A 177 -21.66 2.49 -10.36
N MET A 178 -20.46 1.89 -10.28
CA MET A 178 -20.24 0.51 -10.73
C MET A 178 -21.09 -0.49 -9.93
N MET A 179 -21.12 -0.39 -8.59
CA MET A 179 -21.92 -1.31 -7.78
C MET A 179 -23.41 -1.13 -8.01
N GLU A 180 -23.88 0.11 -8.16
CA GLU A 180 -25.28 0.40 -8.51
C GLU A 180 -25.66 -0.14 -9.90
N ALA A 181 -24.80 0.03 -10.90
CA ALA A 181 -25.00 -0.51 -12.25
C ALA A 181 -25.09 -2.05 -12.25
N LEU A 182 -24.39 -2.72 -11.32
CA LEU A 182 -24.46 -4.17 -11.11
C LEU A 182 -25.65 -4.58 -10.22
N GLY A 183 -26.49 -3.63 -9.78
CA GLY A 183 -27.70 -3.85 -8.98
C GLY A 183 -27.44 -4.07 -7.49
N MET A 184 -26.26 -3.71 -7.00
CA MET A 184 -25.90 -3.71 -5.58
C MET A 184 -26.20 -2.35 -4.93
N GLN A 185 -26.12 -2.30 -3.61
CA GLN A 185 -26.23 -1.09 -2.80
C GLN A 185 -24.87 -0.78 -2.18
N PRO A 186 -24.13 0.21 -2.68
CA PRO A 186 -22.83 0.58 -2.14
C PRO A 186 -22.96 1.31 -0.80
N VAL A 187 -22.08 0.96 0.14
CA VAL A 187 -21.94 1.64 1.45
C VAL A 187 -20.48 2.02 1.65
N PRO A 188 -20.13 3.31 1.53
CA PRO A 188 -18.78 3.78 1.81
C PRO A 188 -18.44 3.62 3.30
N LEU A 189 -17.37 2.92 3.61
CA LEU A 189 -16.84 2.76 4.98
C LEU A 189 -15.31 2.69 4.94
N ALA A 190 -14.66 3.17 5.99
CA ALA A 190 -13.22 3.04 6.14
C ALA A 190 -12.78 1.55 6.20
N ASN A 191 -11.54 1.27 5.78
CA ASN A 191 -11.04 -0.12 5.76
C ASN A 191 -11.02 -0.76 7.17
N SER A 192 -10.78 0.02 8.21
CA SER A 192 -10.80 -0.42 9.61
C SER A 192 -12.19 -0.85 10.11
N GLU A 193 -13.27 -0.43 9.45
CA GLU A 193 -14.64 -0.70 9.85
C GLU A 193 -15.24 -1.95 9.18
N ILE A 194 -14.57 -2.47 8.13
CA ILE A 194 -15.12 -3.55 7.30
C ILE A 194 -15.47 -4.79 8.11
N PHE A 195 -14.54 -5.30 8.93
CA PHE A 195 -14.75 -6.54 9.66
C PHE A 195 -15.97 -6.44 10.59
N THR A 196 -16.07 -5.34 11.33
CA THR A 196 -17.20 -5.08 12.24
C THR A 196 -18.51 -4.94 11.49
N ALA A 197 -18.54 -4.21 10.37
CA ALA A 197 -19.74 -4.05 9.56
C ALA A 197 -20.23 -5.37 8.96
N LEU A 198 -19.32 -6.22 8.49
CA LEU A 198 -19.63 -7.58 8.03
C LEU A 198 -20.14 -8.48 9.16
N GLN A 199 -19.49 -8.43 10.32
CA GLN A 199 -19.86 -9.22 11.50
C GLN A 199 -21.26 -8.86 12.04
N MET A 200 -21.56 -7.56 12.06
CA MET A 200 -22.86 -7.06 12.52
C MET A 200 -23.95 -7.20 11.43
N GLY A 201 -23.60 -7.54 10.21
CA GLY A 201 -24.55 -7.64 9.09
C GLY A 201 -25.07 -6.28 8.61
N THR A 202 -24.37 -5.18 8.92
CA THR A 202 -24.68 -3.84 8.40
C THR A 202 -24.52 -3.80 6.89
N VAL A 203 -23.55 -4.58 6.37
CA VAL A 203 -23.36 -4.85 4.96
C VAL A 203 -23.33 -6.37 4.73
N ASP A 204 -23.79 -6.80 3.56
CA ASP A 204 -23.82 -8.22 3.17
C ASP A 204 -22.43 -8.69 2.71
N GLY A 205 -21.63 -7.76 2.20
CA GLY A 205 -20.35 -8.09 1.62
C GLY A 205 -19.42 -6.89 1.47
N GLN A 206 -18.29 -7.17 0.87
CA GLN A 206 -17.26 -6.19 0.54
C GLN A 206 -16.54 -6.61 -0.76
N GLU A 207 -15.78 -5.72 -1.34
CA GLU A 207 -14.91 -5.99 -2.46
C GLU A 207 -13.46 -5.59 -2.11
N ASN A 208 -12.52 -6.47 -2.43
CA ASN A 208 -11.09 -6.29 -2.18
C ASN A 208 -10.26 -7.33 -2.94
N PRO A 209 -8.96 -7.13 -3.06
CA PRO A 209 -8.05 -8.18 -3.46
C PRO A 209 -8.04 -9.36 -2.47
N GLN A 210 -7.69 -10.54 -2.99
CA GLN A 210 -7.66 -11.77 -2.20
C GLN A 210 -6.74 -11.66 -0.97
N ASN A 211 -5.63 -10.92 -1.07
CA ASN A 211 -4.71 -10.72 0.05
C ASN A 211 -5.41 -10.01 1.21
N ASN A 212 -6.18 -8.96 0.93
CA ASN A 212 -6.94 -8.23 1.95
C ASN A 212 -8.00 -9.12 2.59
N TYR A 213 -8.72 -9.92 1.78
CA TYR A 213 -9.72 -10.88 2.29
C TYR A 213 -9.10 -11.89 3.27
N ILE A 214 -7.89 -12.40 2.98
CA ILE A 214 -7.20 -13.36 3.83
C ILE A 214 -6.56 -12.69 5.06
N ASN A 215 -5.78 -11.61 4.85
CA ASN A 215 -5.01 -11.00 5.93
C ASN A 215 -5.89 -10.32 6.98
N ASN A 216 -7.04 -9.76 6.56
CA ASN A 216 -8.02 -9.17 7.47
C ASN A 216 -9.08 -10.18 7.95
N LYS A 217 -8.91 -11.48 7.63
CA LYS A 217 -9.77 -12.58 8.06
C LYS A 217 -11.25 -12.41 7.69
N TYR A 218 -11.56 -11.71 6.61
CA TYR A 218 -12.95 -11.52 6.19
C TYR A 218 -13.67 -12.84 5.91
N PHE A 219 -12.94 -13.93 5.63
CA PHE A 219 -13.49 -15.27 5.47
C PHE A 219 -14.22 -15.81 6.73
N GLU A 220 -13.94 -15.27 7.91
CA GLU A 220 -14.62 -15.67 9.15
C GLU A 220 -16.09 -15.18 9.20
N VAL A 221 -16.36 -14.04 8.57
CA VAL A 221 -17.67 -13.36 8.58
C VAL A 221 -18.32 -13.26 7.21
N ASN A 222 -17.58 -13.55 6.12
CA ASN A 222 -17.98 -13.31 4.73
C ASN A 222 -17.51 -14.49 3.85
N ARG A 223 -18.26 -15.59 3.85
CA ARG A 223 -17.80 -16.92 3.40
C ARG A 223 -17.76 -17.15 1.90
N TYR A 224 -18.51 -16.38 1.10
CA TYR A 224 -18.54 -16.54 -0.34
C TYR A 224 -17.61 -15.51 -0.98
N PHE A 225 -16.53 -16.00 -1.60
CA PHE A 225 -15.56 -15.17 -2.33
C PHE A 225 -15.64 -15.53 -3.82
N SER A 226 -16.03 -14.56 -4.64
CA SER A 226 -16.23 -14.73 -6.09
C SER A 226 -15.20 -13.93 -6.87
N MET A 227 -14.49 -14.59 -7.77
CA MET A 227 -13.39 -14.01 -8.57
C MET A 227 -13.95 -13.11 -9.70
N THR A 228 -14.57 -12.01 -9.32
CA THR A 228 -15.18 -11.06 -10.27
C THR A 228 -14.15 -10.26 -11.06
N ARG A 229 -12.94 -10.06 -10.51
CA ARG A 229 -11.81 -9.35 -11.13
C ARG A 229 -12.21 -8.03 -11.79
N HIS A 230 -13.12 -7.30 -11.14
CA HIS A 230 -13.75 -6.11 -11.70
C HIS A 230 -12.81 -4.89 -11.77
N VAL A 231 -11.77 -4.82 -10.92
CA VAL A 231 -10.72 -3.80 -10.98
C VAL A 231 -9.37 -4.42 -10.65
N PHE A 232 -8.34 -4.03 -11.38
CA PHE A 232 -6.95 -4.26 -10.96
C PHE A 232 -6.47 -3.05 -10.18
N SER A 233 -6.07 -3.23 -8.92
CA SER A 233 -5.61 -2.15 -8.06
C SER A 233 -4.09 -2.13 -7.98
N VAL A 234 -3.51 -0.99 -8.31
CA VAL A 234 -2.16 -0.58 -7.93
C VAL A 234 -2.28 0.35 -6.72
N GLU A 235 -1.24 0.41 -5.90
CA GLU A 235 -1.24 1.27 -4.71
C GLU A 235 -0.26 2.42 -4.92
N PRO A 236 -0.74 3.64 -5.12
CA PRO A 236 0.11 4.82 -5.13
C PRO A 236 0.88 4.95 -3.82
N VAL A 237 2.16 5.24 -3.93
CA VAL A 237 3.02 5.60 -2.81
C VAL A 237 3.43 7.06 -3.00
N GLY A 238 2.99 7.90 -2.08
CA GLY A 238 3.24 9.35 -2.15
C GLY A 238 3.94 9.85 -0.90
N MET A 239 4.79 10.85 -1.08
CA MET A 239 5.54 11.54 -0.03
C MET A 239 5.11 13.01 0.04
N ASN A 240 5.19 13.62 1.21
CA ASN A 240 5.00 15.07 1.33
C ASN A 240 5.97 15.81 0.41
N LEU A 241 5.46 16.73 -0.42
CA LEU A 241 6.24 17.41 -1.45
C LEU A 241 7.26 18.39 -0.83
N ASP A 242 6.91 19.09 0.24
CA ASP A 242 7.83 20.03 0.88
C ASP A 242 9.00 19.27 1.51
N LEU A 243 8.73 18.15 2.17
CA LEU A 243 9.77 17.29 2.72
C LEU A 243 10.67 16.71 1.63
N TRP A 244 10.08 16.25 0.51
CA TRP A 244 10.85 15.81 -0.67
C TRP A 244 11.78 16.91 -1.19
N ASN A 245 11.29 18.15 -1.29
CA ASN A 245 12.06 19.29 -1.79
C ASN A 245 13.14 19.77 -0.80
N MET A 246 13.08 19.39 0.47
CA MET A 246 14.13 19.64 1.47
C MET A 246 15.33 18.69 1.30
N LEU A 247 15.12 17.51 0.68
CA LEU A 247 16.19 16.56 0.44
C LEU A 247 17.11 17.04 -0.67
N THR A 248 18.40 16.80 -0.52
CA THR A 248 19.38 16.99 -1.59
C THR A 248 19.14 16.01 -2.77
N GLU A 249 19.65 16.30 -3.94
CA GLU A 249 19.54 15.40 -5.11
C GLU A 249 20.10 14.00 -4.81
N ASP A 250 21.18 13.88 -4.05
CA ASP A 250 21.78 12.60 -3.66
C ASP A 250 20.87 11.83 -2.68
N GLU A 251 20.23 12.52 -1.74
CA GLU A 251 19.25 11.92 -0.80
C GLU A 251 17.99 11.47 -1.54
N GLN A 252 17.48 12.28 -2.46
CA GLN A 252 16.34 11.91 -3.32
C GLN A 252 16.68 10.67 -4.16
N ALA A 253 17.85 10.64 -4.78
CA ALA A 253 18.30 9.49 -5.57
C ALA A 253 18.46 8.22 -4.71
N THR A 254 18.96 8.38 -3.48
CA THR A 254 19.12 7.29 -2.50
C THR A 254 17.76 6.73 -2.08
N LEU A 255 16.81 7.61 -1.77
CA LEU A 255 15.44 7.23 -1.41
C LEU A 255 14.75 6.50 -2.56
N MET A 256 14.81 7.05 -3.78
CA MET A 256 14.20 6.42 -4.95
C MET A 256 14.82 5.05 -5.26
N LYS A 257 16.14 4.90 -5.18
CA LYS A 257 16.79 3.61 -5.36
C LYS A 257 16.31 2.55 -4.37
N ALA A 258 16.18 2.93 -3.10
CA ALA A 258 15.67 2.03 -2.05
C ALA A 258 14.19 1.68 -2.29
N PHE A 259 13.39 2.65 -2.74
CA PHE A 259 11.99 2.46 -3.11
C PHE A 259 11.83 1.51 -4.31
N ASP A 260 12.64 1.68 -5.35
CA ASP A 260 12.61 0.83 -6.56
C ASP A 260 12.92 -0.63 -6.21
N ASP A 261 13.93 -0.89 -5.36
CA ASP A 261 14.25 -2.23 -4.89
C ASP A 261 13.08 -2.86 -4.09
N ALA A 262 12.39 -2.06 -3.27
CA ALA A 262 11.22 -2.50 -2.52
C ALA A 262 10.03 -2.79 -3.46
N THR A 263 9.87 -2.00 -4.51
CA THR A 263 8.83 -2.19 -5.53
C THR A 263 8.97 -3.53 -6.23
N VAL A 264 10.19 -3.92 -6.62
CA VAL A 264 10.47 -5.23 -7.23
C VAL A 264 10.03 -6.37 -6.32
N ILE A 265 10.23 -6.25 -5.00
CA ILE A 265 9.78 -7.27 -4.03
C ILE A 265 8.26 -7.27 -3.92
N SER A 266 7.60 -6.13 -3.84
CA SER A 266 6.14 -6.04 -3.78
C SER A 266 5.49 -6.73 -4.99
N VAL A 267 6.10 -6.62 -6.18
CA VAL A 267 5.67 -7.29 -7.42
C VAL A 267 6.07 -8.77 -7.43
N ASN A 268 7.26 -9.15 -6.95
CA ASN A 268 7.76 -10.52 -6.95
C ASN A 268 7.10 -11.44 -5.91
N TRP A 269 6.51 -10.91 -4.85
CA TRP A 269 5.63 -11.68 -3.96
C TRP A 269 4.50 -12.38 -4.73
N ARG A 270 4.14 -11.87 -5.90
CA ARG A 270 3.20 -12.44 -6.85
C ARG A 270 3.69 -13.75 -7.49
N ARG A 271 4.99 -13.93 -7.69
CA ARG A 271 5.55 -15.11 -8.42
C ARG A 271 5.60 -16.39 -7.59
N LYS A 272 5.38 -16.32 -6.27
CA LYS A 272 5.21 -17.50 -5.43
C LYS A 272 3.73 -17.71 -5.11
N PRO A 273 2.99 -18.57 -5.84
CA PRO A 273 1.64 -18.92 -5.44
C PRO A 273 1.73 -19.55 -4.04
N ARG A 274 1.23 -18.85 -3.01
CA ARG A 274 0.91 -19.50 -1.76
C ARG A 274 -0.13 -20.57 -2.09
N ARG A 275 0.24 -21.84 -2.05
CA ARG A 275 -0.70 -22.93 -2.03
C ARG A 275 -1.56 -22.73 -0.78
N ILE A 276 -2.73 -22.14 -0.96
CA ILE A 276 -3.78 -22.19 0.04
C ILE A 276 -4.17 -23.64 0.07
N SER A 277 -3.94 -24.32 1.20
CA SER A 277 -4.41 -25.69 1.36
C SER A 277 -5.92 -25.67 1.13
N SER A 278 -6.40 -26.49 0.22
CA SER A 278 -7.79 -26.58 -0.21
C SER A 278 -8.80 -26.90 0.91
N SER A 279 -8.30 -27.11 2.14
CA SER A 279 -9.09 -27.42 3.32
C SER A 279 -9.65 -26.19 4.08
N ARG A 280 -9.27 -24.96 3.71
CA ARG A 280 -9.72 -23.72 4.37
C ARG A 280 -10.40 -22.70 3.47
N CYS A 281 -10.44 -22.92 2.16
CA CYS A 281 -11.21 -22.12 1.22
C CYS A 281 -12.33 -22.99 0.66
N TRP A 282 -13.56 -22.57 0.85
CA TRP A 282 -14.71 -23.08 0.14
C TRP A 282 -14.49 -22.93 -1.37
N PRO A 283 -15.08 -23.79 -2.20
CA PRO A 283 -14.74 -23.86 -3.63
C PRO A 283 -14.82 -22.49 -4.26
N MET A 284 -13.69 -22.02 -4.80
CA MET A 284 -13.66 -20.89 -5.70
C MET A 284 -14.44 -21.30 -6.95
N VAL A 285 -15.55 -20.65 -7.21
CA VAL A 285 -16.28 -20.82 -8.47
C VAL A 285 -15.34 -20.36 -9.58
N ARG A 286 -14.84 -21.31 -10.35
CA ARG A 286 -14.13 -20.99 -11.59
C ARG A 286 -15.20 -20.53 -12.58
N THR A 287 -15.14 -19.26 -12.98
CA THR A 287 -15.84 -18.86 -14.19
C THR A 287 -15.17 -19.58 -15.34
N SER A 288 -15.86 -20.56 -15.93
CA SER A 288 -15.48 -21.09 -17.24
C SER A 288 -15.61 -19.96 -18.25
N SER A 289 -14.51 -19.71 -18.95
CA SER A 289 -14.45 -18.88 -20.15
C SER A 289 -15.39 -19.36 -21.23
#